data_9b4512a94e1d0b0b6b21ae80c292f971
#
_entry.id   9b4512a94e1d0b0b6b21ae80c292f971
#
_cell.length_a   1.000
_cell.length_b   1.000
_cell.length_c   1.000
_cell.angle_alpha   90.00
_cell.angle_beta   90.00
_cell.angle_gamma   90.00
#
_symmetry.space_group_name_H-M   'P 1'
#
loop_
_entity.id
_entity.type
_entity.pdbx_description
1 polymer ?
#
loop_
_entity_poly.entity_id
_entity_poly.type
_entity_poly.pdbx_seq_one_letter_code
_entity_poly.pdbx_strand_id
1 'polypeptide(L)'
;MDSDIPLYAQLVGIIKRNISTGALTVGDLLPSEAELCRWMNISRNTVRQAIGELEDEGLVVRKRGRGTFVADPATNRRGVRYSFTTEVSSLGKVPSSTLIDFDVVVPGQAVCEKMELREGTPVYCFTRVRNVDGEPLILETSYYPQYIYPHLTRDMLQTHSFYSLLYHVGIVPFAADESYEAVMLDGQQSRLLGVGAGSCAFYHQRRTRTEDGRIYEYTRSYIRGDRVRLDVHMQKSGMNFVRTID
;
A
#
# COMPACT_ATOMS: atom_id res chain seq x y z
N MET A 1 11.33 30.93 8.37
CA MET A 1 11.60 29.65 9.06
C MET A 1 11.10 29.82 10.47
N ASP A 2 10.15 28.99 10.91
CA ASP A 2 9.59 29.07 12.27
C ASP A 2 10.70 28.69 13.26
N SER A 3 11.01 29.58 14.21
CA SER A 3 12.18 29.46 15.10
C SER A 3 12.07 28.33 16.13
N ASP A 4 10.91 27.71 16.29
CA ASP A 4 10.66 26.66 17.30
C ASP A 4 10.72 25.22 16.76
N ILE A 5 10.78 25.03 15.45
CA ILE A 5 10.82 23.68 14.85
C ILE A 5 12.28 23.28 14.61
N PRO A 6 12.75 22.12 15.09
CA PRO A 6 14.10 21.63 14.82
C PRO A 6 14.41 21.58 13.32
N LEU A 7 15.64 21.94 12.93
CA LEU A 7 16.03 22.03 11.51
C LEU A 7 15.87 20.72 10.74
N TYR A 8 16.08 19.58 11.39
CA TYR A 8 15.83 18.29 10.75
C TYR A 8 14.34 18.07 10.45
N ALA A 9 13.45 18.46 11.37
CA ALA A 9 12.01 18.32 11.18
C ALA A 9 11.48 19.29 10.09
N GLN A 10 12.09 20.49 9.94
CA GLN A 10 11.80 21.37 8.82
C GLN A 10 12.16 20.73 7.47
N LEU A 11 13.34 20.08 7.37
CA LEU A 11 13.77 19.38 6.16
C LEU A 11 12.83 18.18 5.86
N VAL A 12 12.46 17.41 6.89
CA VAL A 12 11.45 16.33 6.77
C VAL A 12 10.14 16.89 6.21
N GLY A 13 9.64 17.99 6.79
CA GLY A 13 8.40 18.62 6.34
C GLY A 13 8.44 19.14 4.89
N ILE A 14 9.58 19.67 4.46
CA ILE A 14 9.78 20.13 3.07
C ILE A 14 9.72 18.96 2.11
N ILE A 15 10.47 17.87 2.39
CA ILE A 15 10.49 16.68 1.53
C ILE A 15 9.11 16.04 1.47
N LYS A 16 8.43 15.86 2.61
CA LYS A 16 7.06 15.34 2.68
C LYS A 16 6.08 16.18 1.83
N ARG A 17 6.16 17.49 1.91
CA ARG A 17 5.33 18.39 1.10
C ARG A 17 5.60 18.23 -0.39
N ASN A 18 6.87 18.16 -0.81
CA ASN A 18 7.21 17.96 -2.22
C ASN A 18 6.71 16.62 -2.75
N ILE A 19 6.74 15.57 -1.92
CA ILE A 19 6.17 14.27 -2.27
C ILE A 19 4.64 14.37 -2.37
N SER A 20 3.98 14.99 -1.38
CA SER A 20 2.50 15.11 -1.35
C SER A 20 1.94 16.00 -2.47
N THR A 21 2.69 16.99 -2.93
CA THR A 21 2.29 17.87 -4.06
C THR A 21 2.67 17.30 -5.43
N GLY A 22 3.36 16.15 -5.48
CA GLY A 22 3.83 15.55 -6.74
C GLY A 22 5.07 16.24 -7.34
N ALA A 23 5.68 17.19 -6.65
CA ALA A 23 6.95 17.81 -7.07
C ALA A 23 8.13 16.80 -6.98
N LEU A 24 8.01 15.80 -6.12
CA LEU A 24 8.84 14.60 -6.07
C LEU A 24 7.93 13.38 -6.21
N THR A 25 8.24 12.53 -7.16
CA THR A 25 7.49 11.31 -7.46
C THR A 25 8.28 10.06 -7.09
N VAL A 26 7.59 8.92 -6.96
CA VAL A 26 8.22 7.63 -6.67
C VAL A 26 9.36 7.34 -7.67
N GLY A 27 10.53 7.01 -7.14
CA GLY A 27 11.73 6.73 -7.92
C GLY A 27 12.60 7.95 -8.22
N ASP A 28 12.14 9.17 -7.90
CA ASP A 28 12.97 10.37 -8.06
C ASP A 28 14.15 10.35 -7.09
N LEU A 29 15.30 10.80 -7.60
CA LEU A 29 16.51 10.98 -6.81
C LEU A 29 16.40 12.26 -5.98
N LEU A 30 16.52 12.16 -4.67
CA LEU A 30 16.66 13.33 -3.80
C LEU A 30 18.02 14.00 -4.02
N PRO A 31 18.11 15.33 -3.78
CA PRO A 31 19.41 15.99 -3.70
C PRO A 31 20.34 15.27 -2.72
N SER A 32 21.62 15.22 -3.03
CA SER A 32 22.63 14.60 -2.17
C SER A 32 22.69 15.25 -0.78
N GLU A 33 23.18 14.52 0.23
CA GLU A 33 23.37 15.09 1.57
C GLU A 33 24.15 16.40 1.54
N ALA A 34 25.17 16.50 0.66
CA ALA A 34 25.97 17.71 0.52
C ALA A 34 25.19 18.89 -0.10
N GLU A 35 24.30 18.62 -1.04
CA GLU A 35 23.42 19.64 -1.62
C GLU A 35 22.37 20.10 -0.63
N LEU A 36 21.75 19.18 0.13
CA LEU A 36 20.80 19.50 1.19
C LEU A 36 21.43 20.34 2.31
N CYS A 37 22.69 20.01 2.71
CA CYS A 37 23.45 20.81 3.66
C CYS A 37 23.65 22.24 3.17
N ARG A 38 24.02 22.44 1.91
CA ARG A 38 24.23 23.76 1.31
C ARG A 38 22.92 24.55 1.17
N TRP A 39 21.87 23.85 0.71
CA TRP A 39 20.56 24.47 0.45
C TRP A 39 19.90 24.98 1.73
N MET A 40 19.91 24.18 2.80
CA MET A 40 19.28 24.52 4.08
C MET A 40 20.22 25.22 5.07
N ASN A 41 21.53 25.27 4.76
CA ASN A 41 22.59 25.74 5.67
C ASN A 41 22.60 25.00 7.02
N ILE A 42 22.51 23.65 6.96
CA ILE A 42 22.46 22.76 8.12
C ILE A 42 23.60 21.74 8.09
N SER A 43 23.87 21.13 9.27
CA SER A 43 24.93 20.15 9.40
C SER A 43 24.62 18.82 8.69
N ARG A 44 25.67 18.07 8.32
CA ARG A 44 25.50 16.70 7.76
C ARG A 44 24.75 15.78 8.71
N ASN A 45 24.96 15.90 10.03
CA ASN A 45 24.23 15.08 11.01
C ASN A 45 22.76 15.39 11.01
N THR A 46 22.37 16.66 10.89
CA THR A 46 20.98 17.11 10.79
C THR A 46 20.31 16.55 9.52
N VAL A 47 21.01 16.61 8.38
CA VAL A 47 20.51 16.01 7.12
C VAL A 47 20.36 14.50 7.26
N ARG A 48 21.36 13.80 7.82
CA ARG A 48 21.30 12.35 8.03
C ARG A 48 20.17 11.94 8.95
N GLN A 49 19.91 12.72 10.00
CA GLN A 49 18.76 12.51 10.90
C GLN A 49 17.44 12.64 10.14
N ALA A 50 17.26 13.71 9.35
CA ALA A 50 16.07 13.91 8.55
C ALA A 50 15.85 12.79 7.53
N ILE A 51 16.91 12.40 6.80
CA ILE A 51 16.83 11.30 5.83
C ILE A 51 16.57 9.96 6.53
N GLY A 52 17.15 9.75 7.74
CA GLY A 52 16.88 8.57 8.56
C GLY A 52 15.42 8.47 8.97
N GLU A 53 14.81 9.57 9.43
CA GLU A 53 13.40 9.64 9.78
C GLU A 53 12.50 9.37 8.57
N LEU A 54 12.80 9.98 7.42
CA LEU A 54 12.08 9.71 6.17
C LEU A 54 12.24 8.25 5.69
N GLU A 55 13.40 7.64 5.92
CA GLU A 55 13.64 6.22 5.60
C GLU A 55 12.91 5.30 6.58
N ASP A 56 12.87 5.64 7.87
CA ASP A 56 12.10 4.92 8.89
C ASP A 56 10.60 4.98 8.63
N GLU A 57 10.11 6.10 8.12
CA GLU A 57 8.73 6.26 7.66
C GLU A 57 8.45 5.59 6.31
N GLY A 58 9.49 5.10 5.62
CA GLY A 58 9.36 4.46 4.31
C GLY A 58 9.11 5.41 3.16
N LEU A 59 9.32 6.71 3.35
CA LEU A 59 9.15 7.74 2.32
C LEU A 59 10.31 7.83 1.35
N VAL A 60 11.50 7.42 1.79
CA VAL A 60 12.71 7.37 0.97
C VAL A 60 13.46 6.06 1.16
N VAL A 61 14.31 5.71 0.21
CA VAL A 61 15.18 4.53 0.26
C VAL A 61 16.60 4.91 -0.16
N ARG A 62 17.59 4.54 0.65
CA ARG A 62 19.00 4.67 0.28
C ARG A 62 19.44 3.50 -0.58
N LYS A 63 20.00 3.79 -1.76
CA LYS A 63 20.64 2.81 -2.64
C LYS A 63 22.14 3.06 -2.62
N ARG A 64 22.92 2.08 -2.09
CA ARG A 64 24.39 2.21 -1.92
C ARG A 64 25.06 2.64 -3.23
N GLY A 65 25.83 3.73 -3.19
CA GLY A 65 26.54 4.29 -4.36
C GLY A 65 25.64 5.00 -5.39
N ARG A 66 24.31 5.02 -5.20
CA ARG A 66 23.37 5.62 -6.17
C ARG A 66 22.59 6.82 -5.60
N GLY A 67 22.55 6.98 -4.28
CA GLY A 67 21.85 8.09 -3.62
C GLY A 67 20.59 7.67 -2.86
N THR A 68 19.81 8.67 -2.46
CA THR A 68 18.51 8.51 -1.77
C THR A 68 17.40 8.80 -2.77
N PHE A 69 16.45 7.89 -2.87
CA PHE A 69 15.32 7.97 -3.82
C PHE A 69 14.02 8.07 -3.04
N VAL A 70 13.01 8.75 -3.62
CA VAL A 70 11.65 8.65 -3.12
C VAL A 70 11.23 7.18 -3.19
N ALA A 71 10.87 6.63 -2.04
CA ALA A 71 10.44 5.24 -1.96
C ALA A 71 9.04 5.09 -2.56
N ASP A 72 8.76 3.92 -3.10
CA ASP A 72 7.39 3.51 -3.27
C ASP A 72 6.83 3.18 -1.87
N PRO A 73 5.80 3.89 -1.38
CA PRO A 73 5.22 3.66 -0.05
C PRO A 73 4.79 2.23 0.16
N ALA A 74 4.48 1.56 -0.92
CA ALA A 74 4.12 0.16 -0.92
C ALA A 74 5.30 -0.80 -0.66
N THR A 75 6.57 -0.31 -0.62
CA THR A 75 7.77 -1.12 -0.31
C THR A 75 8.28 -0.98 1.12
N ASN A 76 7.45 -0.54 2.07
CA ASN A 76 7.89 -0.32 3.45
C ASN A 76 8.65 -1.54 4.00
N ARG A 77 9.97 -1.38 4.23
CA ARG A 77 10.93 -2.45 4.61
C ARG A 77 10.68 -3.12 5.96
N ARG A 78 9.67 -2.70 6.72
CA ARG A 78 9.27 -3.32 8.00
C ARG A 78 8.40 -4.57 7.85
N GLY A 79 8.34 -5.18 6.65
CA GLY A 79 7.71 -6.48 6.42
C GLY A 79 6.24 -6.43 6.01
N VAL A 80 5.60 -5.28 6.03
CA VAL A 80 4.20 -5.14 5.59
C VAL A 80 4.18 -4.58 4.18
N ARG A 81 3.87 -5.45 3.21
CA ARG A 81 3.70 -5.05 1.81
C ARG A 81 2.23 -4.75 1.57
N TYR A 82 1.90 -3.45 1.53
CA TYR A 82 0.51 -3.03 1.35
C TYR A 82 0.04 -3.09 -0.10
N SER A 83 0.93 -2.87 -1.07
CA SER A 83 0.58 -2.84 -2.49
C SER A 83 0.95 -4.14 -3.20
N PHE A 84 -0.04 -4.79 -3.81
CA PHE A 84 0.15 -5.96 -4.68
C PHE A 84 1.17 -5.70 -5.79
N THR A 85 1.07 -4.55 -6.47
CA THR A 85 1.98 -4.18 -7.56
C THR A 85 3.42 -4.18 -7.10
N THR A 86 3.69 -3.57 -5.96
CA THR A 86 5.05 -3.49 -5.41
C THR A 86 5.55 -4.84 -4.92
N GLU A 87 4.68 -5.60 -4.25
CA GLU A 87 5.02 -6.94 -3.78
C GLU A 87 5.48 -7.82 -4.95
N VAL A 88 4.67 -7.92 -5.99
CA VAL A 88 4.95 -8.75 -7.18
C VAL A 88 6.20 -8.26 -7.93
N SER A 89 6.33 -6.95 -8.14
CA SER A 89 7.51 -6.37 -8.80
C SER A 89 8.80 -6.63 -8.01
N SER A 90 8.73 -6.66 -6.68
CA SER A 90 9.91 -6.97 -5.84
C SER A 90 10.39 -8.41 -5.95
N LEU A 91 9.53 -9.30 -6.44
CA LEU A 91 9.84 -10.70 -6.76
C LEU A 91 10.37 -10.87 -8.19
N GLY A 92 10.52 -9.77 -8.95
CA GLY A 92 10.94 -9.80 -10.34
C GLY A 92 9.85 -10.26 -11.33
N LYS A 93 8.60 -10.35 -10.86
CA LYS A 93 7.44 -10.74 -11.64
C LYS A 93 6.67 -9.51 -12.14
N VAL A 94 5.82 -9.68 -13.15
CA VAL A 94 5.05 -8.60 -13.78
C VAL A 94 3.63 -8.57 -13.22
N PRO A 95 3.27 -7.56 -12.40
CA PRO A 95 1.91 -7.39 -11.89
C PRO A 95 1.01 -6.75 -12.95
N SER A 96 -0.23 -7.20 -13.02
CA SER A 96 -1.30 -6.50 -13.74
C SER A 96 -2.64 -6.69 -13.02
N SER A 97 -3.64 -5.88 -13.41
CA SER A 97 -4.97 -5.95 -12.79
C SER A 97 -6.05 -5.69 -13.82
N THR A 98 -7.11 -6.50 -13.75
CA THR A 98 -8.33 -6.29 -14.53
C THR A 98 -9.42 -5.80 -13.58
N LEU A 99 -9.94 -4.60 -13.81
CA LEU A 99 -11.06 -4.06 -13.05
C LEU A 99 -12.35 -4.70 -13.54
N ILE A 100 -13.00 -5.44 -12.65
CA ILE A 100 -14.27 -6.13 -12.93
C ILE A 100 -15.44 -5.20 -12.68
N ASP A 101 -15.43 -4.54 -11.52
CA ASP A 101 -16.53 -3.67 -11.09
C ASP A 101 -16.02 -2.47 -10.31
N PHE A 102 -16.78 -1.35 -10.35
CA PHE A 102 -16.50 -0.13 -9.61
C PHE A 102 -17.77 0.67 -9.40
N ASP A 103 -18.13 0.90 -8.14
CA ASP A 103 -19.31 1.66 -7.73
C ASP A 103 -19.04 2.49 -6.47
N VAL A 104 -19.94 3.46 -6.25
CA VAL A 104 -20.09 4.15 -4.96
C VAL A 104 -21.34 3.63 -4.31
N VAL A 105 -21.20 2.98 -3.16
CA VAL A 105 -22.31 2.31 -2.48
C VAL A 105 -22.40 2.73 -1.01
N VAL A 106 -23.57 2.62 -0.44
CA VAL A 106 -23.73 2.58 1.02
C VAL A 106 -23.58 1.12 1.42
N PRO A 107 -22.50 0.75 2.13
CA PRO A 107 -22.21 -0.64 2.42
C PRO A 107 -23.16 -1.20 3.48
N GLY A 108 -23.35 -2.53 3.46
CA GLY A 108 -24.11 -3.21 4.51
C GLY A 108 -23.39 -3.17 5.87
N GLN A 109 -24.16 -3.48 6.93
CA GLN A 109 -23.73 -3.40 8.34
C GLN A 109 -22.37 -4.09 8.59
N ALA A 110 -22.16 -5.29 8.04
CA ALA A 110 -20.91 -6.03 8.24
C ALA A 110 -19.66 -5.30 7.74
N VAL A 111 -19.76 -4.54 6.64
CA VAL A 111 -18.64 -3.70 6.12
C VAL A 111 -18.50 -2.45 6.99
N CYS A 112 -19.62 -1.82 7.38
CA CYS A 112 -19.58 -0.66 8.29
C CYS A 112 -18.87 -1.00 9.60
N GLU A 113 -19.18 -2.14 10.22
CA GLU A 113 -18.54 -2.62 11.45
C GLU A 113 -17.03 -2.87 11.24
N LYS A 114 -16.64 -3.52 10.13
CA LYS A 114 -15.23 -3.77 9.83
C LYS A 114 -14.44 -2.49 9.61
N MET A 115 -15.06 -1.46 9.09
CA MET A 115 -14.44 -0.17 8.77
C MET A 115 -14.68 0.90 9.83
N GLU A 116 -15.43 0.59 10.90
CA GLU A 116 -15.80 1.53 11.96
C GLU A 116 -16.49 2.79 11.40
N LEU A 117 -17.31 2.60 10.34
CA LEU A 117 -18.01 3.68 9.66
C LEU A 117 -19.40 3.88 10.28
N ARG A 118 -19.85 5.15 10.26
CA ARG A 118 -21.25 5.46 10.55
C ARG A 118 -22.15 4.90 9.46
N GLU A 119 -23.32 4.44 9.85
CA GLU A 119 -24.36 4.03 8.90
C GLU A 119 -24.64 5.15 7.89
N GLY A 120 -24.85 4.79 6.64
CA GLY A 120 -25.07 5.74 5.55
C GLY A 120 -23.81 6.36 4.95
N THR A 121 -22.61 6.07 5.48
CA THR A 121 -21.36 6.58 4.91
C THR A 121 -21.11 5.94 3.53
N PRO A 122 -21.01 6.71 2.44
CA PRO A 122 -20.70 6.15 1.13
C PRO A 122 -19.26 5.67 1.04
N VAL A 123 -19.07 4.54 0.36
CA VAL A 123 -17.76 3.97 0.10
C VAL A 123 -17.59 3.67 -1.39
N TYR A 124 -16.37 3.79 -1.90
CA TYR A 124 -16.00 3.10 -3.13
C TYR A 124 -15.93 1.62 -2.86
N CYS A 125 -16.60 0.85 -3.72
CA CYS A 125 -16.52 -0.60 -3.77
C CYS A 125 -16.04 -1.00 -5.15
N PHE A 126 -14.92 -1.69 -5.25
CA PHE A 126 -14.44 -2.16 -6.53
C PHE A 126 -13.81 -3.54 -6.44
N THR A 127 -14.05 -4.32 -7.49
CA THR A 127 -13.56 -5.70 -7.62
C THR A 127 -12.54 -5.77 -8.74
N ARG A 128 -11.39 -6.42 -8.47
CA ARG A 128 -10.32 -6.62 -9.43
C ARG A 128 -9.85 -8.07 -9.43
N VAL A 129 -9.46 -8.55 -10.60
CA VAL A 129 -8.60 -9.72 -10.72
C VAL A 129 -7.16 -9.22 -10.80
N ARG A 130 -6.33 -9.68 -9.88
CA ARG A 130 -4.89 -9.38 -9.82
C ARG A 130 -4.14 -10.50 -10.50
N ASN A 131 -3.30 -10.15 -11.49
CA ASN A 131 -2.54 -11.12 -12.26
C ASN A 131 -1.04 -11.00 -11.96
N VAL A 132 -0.36 -12.13 -12.03
CA VAL A 132 1.11 -12.22 -11.98
C VAL A 132 1.57 -12.89 -13.26
N ASP A 133 2.45 -12.26 -14.02
CA ASP A 133 2.96 -12.72 -15.32
C ASP A 133 1.82 -13.07 -16.31
N GLY A 134 0.71 -12.32 -16.26
CA GLY A 134 -0.48 -12.51 -17.09
C GLY A 134 -1.49 -13.53 -16.53
N GLU A 135 -1.15 -14.30 -15.51
CA GLU A 135 -2.03 -15.33 -14.94
C GLU A 135 -2.82 -14.80 -13.73
N PRO A 136 -4.14 -15.05 -13.63
CA PRO A 136 -4.94 -14.67 -12.48
C PRO A 136 -4.45 -15.32 -11.19
N LEU A 137 -4.28 -14.52 -10.13
CA LEU A 137 -3.84 -14.98 -8.82
C LEU A 137 -4.82 -14.64 -7.70
N ILE A 138 -5.37 -13.41 -7.70
CA ILE A 138 -6.21 -12.92 -6.63
C ILE A 138 -7.48 -12.29 -7.21
N LEU A 139 -8.63 -12.66 -6.67
CA LEU A 139 -9.90 -11.94 -6.85
C LEU A 139 -10.11 -11.07 -5.61
N GLU A 140 -10.04 -9.76 -5.77
CA GLU A 140 -10.02 -8.79 -4.69
C GLU A 140 -11.21 -7.83 -4.77
N THR A 141 -11.96 -7.67 -3.68
CA THR A 141 -12.98 -6.61 -3.50
C THR A 141 -12.53 -5.69 -2.40
N SER A 142 -12.40 -4.40 -2.71
CA SER A 142 -11.89 -3.37 -1.81
C SER A 142 -12.95 -2.31 -1.53
N TYR A 143 -12.99 -1.85 -0.27
CA TYR A 143 -13.87 -0.79 0.22
C TYR A 143 -13.04 0.35 0.80
N TYR A 144 -13.33 1.58 0.36
CA TYR A 144 -12.68 2.80 0.85
C TYR A 144 -13.73 3.89 1.07
N PRO A 145 -13.75 4.61 2.20
CA PRO A 145 -14.66 5.72 2.39
C PRO A 145 -14.49 6.76 1.27
N GLN A 146 -15.60 7.20 0.67
CA GLN A 146 -15.54 8.12 -0.47
C GLN A 146 -14.82 9.44 -0.15
N TYR A 147 -14.94 9.92 1.09
CA TYR A 147 -14.32 11.18 1.53
C TYR A 147 -12.79 11.17 1.52
N ILE A 148 -12.16 9.98 1.47
CA ILE A 148 -10.71 9.84 1.44
C ILE A 148 -10.12 10.31 0.11
N TYR A 149 -10.83 10.00 -0.99
CA TYR A 149 -10.42 10.39 -2.34
C TYR A 149 -11.65 10.78 -3.17
N PRO A 150 -12.21 12.01 -3.00
CA PRO A 150 -13.56 12.36 -3.47
C PRO A 150 -13.82 12.22 -4.98
N HIS A 151 -12.78 12.15 -5.80
CA HIS A 151 -12.89 12.13 -7.26
C HIS A 151 -12.29 10.87 -7.91
N LEU A 152 -12.28 9.75 -7.18
CA LEU A 152 -11.82 8.48 -7.75
C LEU A 152 -12.73 8.06 -8.90
N THR A 153 -12.10 7.73 -10.04
CA THR A 153 -12.79 7.25 -11.22
C THR A 153 -12.35 5.84 -11.61
N ARG A 154 -13.16 5.18 -12.44
CA ARG A 154 -12.82 3.88 -13.03
C ARG A 154 -11.48 3.94 -13.81
N ASP A 155 -11.27 4.97 -14.61
CA ASP A 155 -10.06 5.14 -15.42
C ASP A 155 -8.80 5.29 -14.57
N MET A 156 -8.89 6.00 -13.45
CA MET A 156 -7.78 6.12 -12.50
C MET A 156 -7.37 4.76 -11.92
N LEU A 157 -8.35 3.89 -11.61
CA LEU A 157 -8.08 2.54 -11.09
C LEU A 157 -7.51 1.59 -12.14
N GLN A 158 -7.73 1.84 -13.43
CA GLN A 158 -7.17 1.05 -14.53
C GLN A 158 -5.71 1.42 -14.82
N THR A 159 -5.35 2.69 -14.62
CA THR A 159 -4.05 3.24 -15.00
C THR A 159 -3.06 3.37 -13.85
N HIS A 160 -3.56 3.43 -12.60
CA HIS A 160 -2.74 3.67 -11.42
C HIS A 160 -3.00 2.64 -10.32
N SER A 161 -1.98 2.39 -9.49
CA SER A 161 -2.19 1.75 -8.19
C SER A 161 -2.99 2.68 -7.29
N PHE A 162 -4.07 2.17 -6.65
CA PHE A 162 -4.84 3.03 -5.74
C PHE A 162 -4.02 3.49 -4.53
N TYR A 163 -3.07 2.67 -4.08
CA TYR A 163 -2.11 3.10 -3.05
C TYR A 163 -1.27 4.31 -3.47
N SER A 164 -0.85 4.38 -4.74
CA SER A 164 -0.12 5.56 -5.23
C SER A 164 -1.02 6.81 -5.26
N LEU A 165 -2.30 6.66 -5.59
CA LEU A 165 -3.26 7.77 -5.54
C LEU A 165 -3.51 8.25 -4.11
N LEU A 166 -3.70 7.33 -3.15
CA LEU A 166 -3.87 7.65 -1.73
C LEU A 166 -2.65 8.38 -1.17
N TYR A 167 -1.47 7.96 -1.58
CA TYR A 167 -0.23 8.61 -1.17
C TYR A 167 -0.16 10.08 -1.61
N HIS A 168 -0.61 10.41 -2.82
CA HIS A 168 -0.64 11.79 -3.30
C HIS A 168 -1.55 12.71 -2.48
N VAL A 169 -2.52 12.15 -1.78
CA VAL A 169 -3.39 12.90 -0.85
C VAL A 169 -2.97 12.75 0.61
N GLY A 170 -1.76 12.22 0.87
CA GLY A 170 -1.17 12.12 2.20
C GLY A 170 -1.67 10.94 3.04
N ILE A 171 -2.36 9.97 2.44
CA ILE A 171 -2.81 8.77 3.14
C ILE A 171 -1.77 7.68 2.98
N VAL A 172 -1.10 7.37 4.08
CA VAL A 172 -0.04 6.36 4.16
C VAL A 172 -0.51 5.22 5.07
N PRO A 173 -0.34 3.95 4.67
CA PRO A 173 -0.58 2.82 5.55
C PRO A 173 0.33 2.86 6.77
N PHE A 174 -0.26 2.77 7.96
CA PHE A 174 0.49 2.70 9.22
C PHE A 174 0.48 1.30 9.82
N ALA A 175 -0.70 0.68 9.89
CA ALA A 175 -0.86 -0.68 10.37
C ALA A 175 -1.99 -1.39 9.64
N ALA A 176 -1.93 -2.72 9.59
CA ALA A 176 -2.99 -3.55 9.06
C ALA A 176 -3.24 -4.77 9.95
N ASP A 177 -4.53 -5.13 10.07
CA ASP A 177 -4.96 -6.42 10.61
C ASP A 177 -5.34 -7.32 9.45
N GLU A 178 -4.80 -8.52 9.41
CA GLU A 178 -5.05 -9.51 8.36
C GLU A 178 -5.53 -10.83 8.93
N SER A 179 -6.42 -11.49 8.22
CA SER A 179 -6.81 -12.87 8.51
C SER A 179 -6.83 -13.70 7.23
N TYR A 180 -6.50 -14.97 7.36
CA TYR A 180 -6.47 -15.95 6.28
C TYR A 180 -7.27 -17.17 6.69
N GLU A 181 -8.22 -17.58 5.86
CA GLU A 181 -9.05 -18.77 6.05
C GLU A 181 -8.96 -19.65 4.81
N ALA A 182 -8.84 -20.96 5.00
CA ALA A 182 -8.88 -21.91 3.90
C ALA A 182 -10.33 -22.12 3.44
N VAL A 183 -10.59 -21.89 2.15
CA VAL A 183 -11.94 -22.00 1.57
C VAL A 183 -11.91 -22.70 0.22
N MET A 184 -13.08 -23.16 -0.22
CA MET A 184 -13.28 -23.65 -1.60
C MET A 184 -13.91 -22.53 -2.42
N LEU A 185 -13.41 -22.33 -3.64
CA LEU A 185 -13.96 -21.32 -4.57
C LEU A 185 -15.30 -21.78 -5.13
N ASP A 186 -16.25 -20.86 -5.21
CA ASP A 186 -17.48 -21.07 -5.95
C ASP A 186 -17.27 -21.02 -7.48
N GLY A 187 -18.32 -21.30 -8.24
CA GLY A 187 -18.24 -21.34 -9.70
C GLY A 187 -17.93 -20.00 -10.36
N GLN A 188 -18.31 -18.86 -9.75
CA GLN A 188 -18.01 -17.52 -10.26
C GLN A 188 -16.55 -17.14 -9.96
N GLN A 189 -16.12 -17.34 -8.74
CA GLN A 189 -14.74 -17.11 -8.30
C GLN A 189 -13.76 -17.95 -9.11
N SER A 190 -14.07 -19.23 -9.29
CA SER A 190 -13.24 -20.17 -10.08
C SER A 190 -13.09 -19.71 -11.53
N ARG A 191 -14.18 -19.26 -12.18
CA ARG A 191 -14.12 -18.73 -13.55
C ARG A 191 -13.24 -17.47 -13.65
N LEU A 192 -13.38 -16.54 -12.71
CA LEU A 192 -12.59 -15.29 -12.70
C LEU A 192 -11.11 -15.55 -12.43
N LEU A 193 -10.80 -16.59 -11.66
CA LEU A 193 -9.43 -16.97 -11.34
C LEU A 193 -8.84 -18.01 -12.33
N GLY A 194 -9.61 -18.45 -13.32
CA GLY A 194 -9.14 -19.39 -14.34
C GLY A 194 -8.81 -20.77 -13.80
N VAL A 195 -9.52 -21.24 -12.76
CA VAL A 195 -9.30 -22.54 -12.10
C VAL A 195 -10.55 -23.40 -12.12
N GLY A 196 -10.42 -24.68 -11.81
CA GLY A 196 -11.56 -25.62 -11.71
C GLY A 196 -12.51 -25.26 -10.58
N ALA A 197 -13.79 -25.58 -10.72
CA ALA A 197 -14.77 -25.42 -9.66
C ALA A 197 -14.35 -26.19 -8.40
N GLY A 198 -14.46 -25.58 -7.24
CA GLY A 198 -14.06 -26.19 -5.97
C GLY A 198 -12.55 -26.21 -5.73
N SER A 199 -11.74 -25.46 -6.49
CA SER A 199 -10.34 -25.27 -6.16
C SER A 199 -10.19 -24.59 -4.80
N CYS A 200 -9.16 -24.98 -4.03
CA CYS A 200 -8.87 -24.36 -2.74
C CYS A 200 -8.24 -22.96 -2.91
N ALA A 201 -8.57 -22.08 -1.99
CA ALA A 201 -8.05 -20.73 -1.92
C ALA A 201 -7.88 -20.29 -0.46
N PHE A 202 -7.11 -19.25 -0.26
CA PHE A 202 -7.15 -18.47 0.98
C PHE A 202 -8.18 -17.36 0.82
N TYR A 203 -9.17 -17.31 1.70
CA TYR A 203 -9.99 -16.14 1.91
C TYR A 203 -9.23 -15.19 2.84
N HIS A 204 -8.78 -14.09 2.29
CA HIS A 204 -7.98 -13.10 2.99
C HIS A 204 -8.81 -11.86 3.24
N GLN A 205 -8.78 -11.37 4.46
CA GLN A 205 -9.36 -10.09 4.83
C GLN A 205 -8.26 -9.19 5.38
N ARG A 206 -8.29 -7.90 5.01
CA ARG A 206 -7.38 -6.88 5.51
C ARG A 206 -8.15 -5.64 5.92
N ARG A 207 -7.78 -5.06 7.06
CA ARG A 207 -8.16 -3.72 7.47
C ARG A 207 -6.91 -2.89 7.64
N THR A 208 -6.79 -1.81 6.88
CA THR A 208 -5.63 -0.91 6.94
C THR A 208 -6.03 0.40 7.60
N ARG A 209 -5.16 0.89 8.47
CA ARG A 209 -5.38 2.13 9.23
C ARG A 209 -4.23 3.12 9.05
N THR A 210 -4.56 4.40 9.20
CA THR A 210 -3.64 5.52 9.30
C THR A 210 -3.00 5.59 10.69
N GLU A 211 -2.00 6.46 10.87
CA GLU A 211 -1.30 6.67 12.15
C GLU A 211 -2.23 7.12 13.28
N ASP A 212 -3.25 7.92 12.97
CA ASP A 212 -4.29 8.35 13.91
C ASP A 212 -5.35 7.27 14.21
N GLY A 213 -5.16 6.05 13.70
CA GLY A 213 -5.97 4.87 13.98
C GLY A 213 -7.21 4.71 13.11
N ARG A 214 -7.52 5.65 12.20
CA ARG A 214 -8.70 5.53 11.31
C ARG A 214 -8.53 4.41 10.30
N ILE A 215 -9.53 3.52 10.19
CA ILE A 215 -9.58 2.51 9.15
C ILE A 215 -10.01 3.18 7.85
N TYR A 216 -9.16 3.13 6.83
CA TYR A 216 -9.44 3.73 5.53
C TYR A 216 -9.62 2.69 4.42
N GLU A 217 -9.28 1.44 4.68
CA GLU A 217 -9.40 0.34 3.75
C GLU A 217 -9.92 -0.91 4.43
N TYR A 218 -10.85 -1.57 3.78
CA TYR A 218 -11.20 -2.96 4.04
C TYR A 218 -11.21 -3.72 2.73
N THR A 219 -10.45 -4.82 2.69
CA THR A 219 -10.32 -5.66 1.50
C THR A 219 -10.66 -7.10 1.83
N ARG A 220 -11.39 -7.74 0.92
CA ARG A 220 -11.66 -9.19 0.90
C ARG A 220 -11.08 -9.78 -0.37
N SER A 221 -10.32 -10.84 -0.26
CA SER A 221 -9.64 -11.45 -1.40
C SER A 221 -9.74 -12.96 -1.37
N TYR A 222 -9.89 -13.56 -2.54
CA TYR A 222 -9.70 -14.98 -2.76
C TYR A 222 -8.38 -15.17 -3.47
N ILE A 223 -7.42 -15.80 -2.80
CA ILE A 223 -6.06 -16.00 -3.28
C ILE A 223 -5.92 -17.47 -3.66
N ARG A 224 -5.49 -17.77 -4.88
CA ARG A 224 -5.29 -19.16 -5.34
C ARG A 224 -4.33 -19.91 -4.42
N GLY A 225 -4.82 -21.01 -3.82
CA GLY A 225 -4.05 -21.83 -2.90
C GLY A 225 -3.01 -22.72 -3.58
N ASP A 226 -3.14 -22.94 -4.90
CA ASP A 226 -2.19 -23.69 -5.72
C ASP A 226 -0.95 -22.88 -6.14
N ARG A 227 -0.97 -21.54 -5.93
CA ARG A 227 0.08 -20.61 -6.37
C ARG A 227 0.68 -19.80 -5.22
N VAL A 228 0.17 -19.91 -4.00
CA VAL A 228 0.62 -19.10 -2.87
C VAL A 228 0.92 -19.96 -1.66
N ARG A 229 2.07 -19.70 -1.05
CA ARG A 229 2.48 -20.25 0.24
C ARG A 229 2.66 -19.11 1.24
N LEU A 230 2.19 -19.33 2.46
CA LEU A 230 2.38 -18.42 3.59
C LEU A 230 3.45 -18.98 4.52
N ASP A 231 4.59 -18.31 4.59
CA ASP A 231 5.68 -18.64 5.51
C ASP A 231 5.64 -17.70 6.73
N VAL A 232 5.73 -18.28 7.92
CA VAL A 232 5.75 -17.53 9.18
C VAL A 232 7.11 -17.71 9.83
N HIS A 233 7.87 -16.63 9.95
CA HIS A 233 9.16 -16.61 10.62
C HIS A 233 9.01 -16.03 12.02
N MET A 234 9.20 -16.86 13.06
CA MET A 234 9.13 -16.46 14.45
C MET A 234 10.54 -16.22 15.02
N GLN A 235 10.74 -15.06 15.61
CA GLN A 235 11.98 -14.69 16.30
C GLN A 235 11.64 -14.12 17.68
N LYS A 236 12.62 -14.09 18.61
CA LYS A 236 12.43 -13.51 19.95
C LYS A 236 11.99 -12.04 19.91
N SER A 237 12.34 -11.30 18.84
CA SER A 237 11.99 -9.90 18.62
C SER A 237 10.63 -9.69 17.93
N GLY A 238 9.93 -10.75 17.50
CA GLY A 238 8.64 -10.64 16.81
C GLY A 238 8.38 -11.76 15.80
N MET A 239 7.29 -11.59 15.06
CA MET A 239 6.84 -12.53 14.04
C MET A 239 6.81 -11.79 12.69
N ASN A 240 7.29 -12.44 11.64
CA ASN A 240 7.24 -11.93 10.28
C ASN A 240 6.49 -12.93 9.38
N PHE A 241 5.57 -12.40 8.57
CA PHE A 241 4.85 -13.14 7.55
C PHE A 241 5.46 -12.88 6.18
N VAL A 242 5.71 -13.92 5.42
CA VAL A 242 6.18 -13.83 4.05
C VAL A 242 5.22 -14.62 3.16
N ARG A 243 4.69 -13.97 2.13
CA ARG A 243 3.89 -14.62 1.09
C ARG A 243 4.82 -14.94 -0.08
N THR A 244 4.94 -16.21 -0.42
CA THR A 244 5.65 -16.69 -1.61
C THR A 244 4.64 -16.92 -2.73
N ILE A 245 4.93 -16.45 -3.93
CA ILE A 245 4.10 -16.59 -5.14
C ILE A 245 4.89 -17.44 -6.14
N ASP A 246 4.38 -18.62 -6.44
CA ASP A 246 4.95 -19.53 -7.42
C ASP A 246 4.57 -19.18 -8.86
#